data_791fa545207215ad3a10b0c98c318a7a
#
_entry.id   791fa545207215ad3a10b0c98c318a7a
#
_cell.length_a   1.000
_cell.length_b   1.000
_cell.length_c   1.000
_cell.angle_alpha   90.00
_cell.angle_beta   90.00
_cell.angle_gamma   90.00
#
_symmetry.space_group_name_H-M   'P 1'
#
loop_
_entity.id
_entity.type
_entity.pdbx_description
1 polymer ?
#
loop_
_entity_poly.entity_id
_entity_poly.type
_entity_poly.pdbx_seq_one_letter_code
_entity_poly.pdbx_strand_id
1 'polypeptide(L)'
;MKKLFFALFAFVTFFSTGAFAADSQKLPLPTAIKDSLPWFAVRELKDDNTPFTRGHLARLTQKYDRVAMVYFATWCIPCRAGIKQVVAQQAEIEKAGTAIVLVNVGERETTKVRDFLAKLSADKMVSITDPYGRLTEGFGLVKEGQNISLPRTIIVNKSLKVLQLIGEEGDDYIKILMGQ
;
A
#
# COMPACT_ATOMS: atom_id res chain seq x y z
N MET A 1 58.95 -4.70 49.70
CA MET A 1 57.51 -4.88 49.58
C MET A 1 57.02 -4.05 48.37
N LYS A 2 56.88 -4.67 47.17
CA LYS A 2 56.47 -3.99 45.93
C LYS A 2 54.95 -4.25 45.76
N LYS A 3 54.12 -3.18 45.82
CA LYS A 3 52.67 -3.25 45.55
C LYS A 3 52.47 -3.18 44.04
N LEU A 4 51.97 -4.27 43.46
CA LEU A 4 51.58 -4.37 42.05
C LEU A 4 50.15 -3.86 41.90
N PHE A 5 49.95 -2.73 41.20
CA PHE A 5 48.63 -2.21 40.83
C PHE A 5 48.21 -2.87 39.52
N PHE A 6 47.19 -3.72 39.56
CA PHE A 6 46.50 -4.23 38.37
C PHE A 6 45.44 -3.23 37.95
N ALA A 7 45.65 -2.52 36.83
CA ALA A 7 44.67 -1.71 36.20
C ALA A 7 43.78 -2.59 35.31
N LEU A 8 42.52 -2.76 35.70
CA LEU A 8 41.52 -3.50 34.95
C LEU A 8 40.95 -2.55 33.88
N PHE A 9 41.38 -2.72 32.63
CA PHE A 9 40.81 -1.99 31.47
C PHE A 9 39.50 -2.69 31.05
N ALA A 10 38.35 -2.13 31.42
CA ALA A 10 37.05 -2.56 30.94
C ALA A 10 36.87 -2.10 29.48
N PHE A 11 36.96 -3.03 28.53
CA PHE A 11 36.65 -2.80 27.13
C PHE A 11 35.14 -2.80 26.97
N VAL A 12 34.53 -1.60 26.96
CA VAL A 12 33.08 -1.45 26.62
C VAL A 12 32.96 -1.50 25.09
N THR A 13 32.63 -2.67 24.55
CA THR A 13 32.26 -2.81 23.16
C THR A 13 30.83 -2.25 22.95
N PHE A 14 30.73 -1.05 22.40
CA PHE A 14 29.49 -0.53 21.88
C PHE A 14 29.09 -1.35 20.65
N PHE A 15 28.20 -2.32 20.82
CA PHE A 15 27.45 -2.91 19.72
C PHE A 15 26.44 -1.85 19.22
N SER A 16 26.85 -1.08 18.22
CA SER A 16 25.92 -0.26 17.44
C SER A 16 25.05 -1.22 16.62
N THR A 17 23.87 -1.55 17.12
CA THR A 17 22.81 -2.19 16.32
C THR A 17 22.30 -1.13 15.37
N GLY A 18 22.95 -0.95 14.22
CA GLY A 18 22.37 -0.20 13.11
C GLY A 18 21.11 -0.92 12.65
N ALA A 19 19.96 -0.39 13.00
CA ALA A 19 18.71 -0.77 12.35
C ALA A 19 18.87 -0.39 10.87
N PHE A 20 19.09 -1.37 9.99
CA PHE A 20 19.05 -1.14 8.56
C PHE A 20 17.60 -0.80 8.22
N ALA A 21 17.34 0.46 7.86
CA ALA A 21 16.09 0.87 7.23
C ALA A 21 15.93 0.02 5.95
N ALA A 22 14.83 -0.72 5.86
CA ALA A 22 14.55 -1.51 4.67
C ALA A 22 13.75 -0.66 3.69
N ASP A 23 14.23 -0.55 2.46
CA ASP A 23 13.50 0.11 1.37
C ASP A 23 12.28 -0.71 0.95
N SER A 24 11.25 -0.03 0.44
CA SER A 24 10.07 -0.68 -0.11
C SER A 24 10.42 -1.54 -1.33
N GLN A 25 9.86 -2.74 -1.37
CA GLN A 25 10.10 -3.69 -2.45
C GLN A 25 9.43 -3.25 -3.76
N LYS A 26 10.21 -2.82 -4.75
CA LYS A 26 9.74 -2.55 -6.11
C LYS A 26 9.64 -3.85 -6.91
N LEU A 27 8.48 -4.10 -7.48
CA LEU A 27 8.21 -5.31 -8.27
C LEU A 27 8.16 -5.01 -9.77
N PRO A 28 8.48 -5.99 -10.64
CA PRO A 28 8.29 -5.85 -12.08
C PRO A 28 6.80 -5.71 -12.40
N LEU A 29 6.49 -4.88 -13.42
CA LEU A 29 5.11 -4.69 -13.86
C LEU A 29 4.63 -5.90 -14.66
N PRO A 30 3.46 -6.47 -14.32
CA PRO A 30 2.79 -7.45 -15.18
C PRO A 30 2.49 -6.90 -16.57
N THR A 31 2.55 -7.74 -17.58
CA THR A 31 2.28 -7.35 -18.99
C THR A 31 0.91 -6.69 -19.14
N ALA A 32 -0.11 -7.16 -18.41
CA ALA A 32 -1.47 -6.64 -18.46
C ALA A 32 -1.60 -5.16 -18.08
N ILE A 33 -0.67 -4.62 -17.27
CA ILE A 33 -0.70 -3.23 -16.77
C ILE A 33 0.55 -2.44 -17.17
N LYS A 34 1.43 -2.99 -18.00
CA LYS A 34 2.73 -2.37 -18.35
C LYS A 34 2.57 -1.00 -18.99
N ASP A 35 1.59 -0.84 -19.87
CA ASP A 35 1.36 0.41 -20.61
C ASP A 35 0.31 1.30 -19.95
N SER A 36 -0.81 0.73 -19.52
CA SER A 36 -1.84 1.43 -18.76
C SER A 36 -2.76 0.43 -18.06
N LEU A 37 -3.53 0.91 -17.07
CA LEU A 37 -4.56 0.07 -16.46
C LEU A 37 -5.62 -0.34 -17.50
N PRO A 38 -6.00 -1.62 -17.61
CA PRO A 38 -7.11 -2.07 -18.44
C PRO A 38 -8.44 -1.52 -17.90
N TRP A 39 -9.51 -1.71 -18.65
CA TRP A 39 -10.84 -1.41 -18.16
C TRP A 39 -11.22 -2.36 -17.02
N PHE A 40 -11.89 -1.82 -16.00
CA PHE A 40 -12.43 -2.59 -14.89
C PHE A 40 -13.68 -1.94 -14.32
N ALA A 41 -14.50 -2.74 -13.63
CA ALA A 41 -15.59 -2.29 -12.79
C ALA A 41 -15.64 -3.15 -11.52
N VAL A 42 -15.67 -2.51 -10.39
CA VAL A 42 -15.80 -3.10 -9.05
C VAL A 42 -16.82 -2.30 -8.25
N ARG A 43 -17.04 -2.63 -6.98
CA ARG A 43 -17.98 -1.90 -6.13
C ARG A 43 -17.23 -1.03 -5.12
N GLU A 44 -17.80 0.13 -4.82
CA GLU A 44 -17.35 0.91 -3.67
C GLU A 44 -17.74 0.18 -2.37
N LEU A 45 -16.82 0.19 -1.42
CA LEU A 45 -17.06 -0.44 -0.12
C LEU A 45 -18.07 0.35 0.73
N LYS A 46 -18.12 1.68 0.53
CA LYS A 46 -19.04 2.56 1.25
C LYS A 46 -20.49 2.37 0.82
N ASP A 47 -20.69 2.14 -0.47
CA ASP A 47 -22.01 1.88 -1.07
C ASP A 47 -21.88 0.73 -2.07
N ASP A 48 -22.31 -0.46 -1.66
CA ASP A 48 -22.19 -1.70 -2.43
C ASP A 48 -22.91 -1.65 -3.79
N ASN A 49 -23.82 -0.69 -3.99
CA ASN A 49 -24.55 -0.50 -5.24
C ASN A 49 -23.84 0.47 -6.19
N THR A 50 -22.86 1.22 -5.71
CA THR A 50 -22.15 2.19 -6.53
C THR A 50 -20.96 1.51 -7.24
N PRO A 51 -20.97 1.47 -8.59
CA PRO A 51 -19.84 0.92 -9.33
C PRO A 51 -18.66 1.89 -9.28
N PHE A 52 -17.47 1.35 -9.04
CA PHE A 52 -16.22 2.05 -9.21
C PHE A 52 -15.49 1.49 -10.43
N THR A 53 -15.17 2.35 -11.37
CA THR A 53 -14.60 1.97 -12.67
C THR A 53 -13.26 2.67 -12.92
N ARG A 54 -12.58 2.28 -14.00
CA ARG A 54 -11.40 3.00 -14.51
C ARG A 54 -11.69 4.51 -14.72
N GLY A 55 -12.93 4.89 -15.10
CA GLY A 55 -13.35 6.28 -15.24
C GLY A 55 -13.36 7.05 -13.90
N HIS A 56 -13.58 6.38 -12.77
CA HIS A 56 -13.47 7.01 -11.45
C HIS A 56 -12.01 7.32 -11.11
N LEU A 57 -11.05 6.44 -11.43
CA LEU A 57 -9.64 6.76 -11.33
C LEU A 57 -9.27 7.94 -12.22
N ALA A 58 -9.77 7.98 -13.46
CA ALA A 58 -9.53 9.10 -14.38
C ALA A 58 -10.09 10.43 -13.83
N ARG A 59 -11.18 10.43 -13.08
CA ARG A 59 -11.67 11.65 -12.39
C ARG A 59 -10.76 12.06 -11.23
N LEU A 60 -10.23 11.12 -10.47
CA LEU A 60 -9.25 11.43 -9.42
C LEU A 60 -7.99 12.08 -10.01
N THR A 61 -7.53 11.64 -11.18
CA THR A 61 -6.34 12.21 -11.84
C THR A 61 -6.57 13.61 -12.44
N GLN A 62 -7.80 14.11 -12.46
CA GLN A 62 -8.07 15.54 -12.77
C GLN A 62 -7.64 16.44 -11.61
N LYS A 63 -7.74 15.96 -10.36
CA LYS A 63 -7.39 16.70 -9.16
C LYS A 63 -5.99 16.36 -8.64
N TYR A 64 -5.53 15.14 -8.85
CA TYR A 64 -4.25 14.63 -8.34
C TYR A 64 -3.34 14.22 -9.51
N ASP A 65 -2.04 14.32 -9.31
CA ASP A 65 -1.04 13.92 -10.31
C ASP A 65 -0.88 12.41 -10.42
N ARG A 66 -1.22 11.70 -9.33
CA ARG A 66 -1.11 10.25 -9.18
C ARG A 66 -2.28 9.69 -8.40
N VAL A 67 -2.52 8.40 -8.61
CA VAL A 67 -3.40 7.60 -7.77
C VAL A 67 -2.62 6.36 -7.30
N ALA A 68 -2.62 6.11 -5.99
CA ALA A 68 -2.09 4.90 -5.41
C ALA A 68 -3.24 3.97 -5.01
N MET A 69 -3.29 2.79 -5.61
CA MET A 69 -4.22 1.71 -5.28
C MET A 69 -3.54 0.78 -4.27
N VAL A 70 -3.95 0.86 -3.01
CA VAL A 70 -3.36 0.12 -1.88
C VAL A 70 -4.19 -1.12 -1.60
N TYR A 71 -3.66 -2.30 -1.95
CA TYR A 71 -4.33 -3.59 -1.79
C TYR A 71 -4.18 -4.12 -0.38
N PHE A 72 -5.28 -4.57 0.21
CA PHE A 72 -5.29 -5.08 1.58
C PHE A 72 -6.36 -6.17 1.80
N ALA A 73 -6.21 -6.90 2.91
CA ALA A 73 -7.26 -7.73 3.50
C ALA A 73 -7.28 -7.53 5.02
N THR A 74 -8.40 -7.81 5.68
CA THR A 74 -8.53 -7.57 7.13
C THR A 74 -7.59 -8.46 7.98
N TRP A 75 -7.20 -9.61 7.45
CA TRP A 75 -6.26 -10.55 8.08
C TRP A 75 -4.77 -10.23 7.80
N CYS A 76 -4.47 -9.31 6.88
CA CYS A 76 -3.11 -8.94 6.51
C CYS A 76 -2.50 -7.99 7.56
N ILE A 77 -1.61 -8.50 8.41
CA ILE A 77 -0.97 -7.71 9.48
C ILE A 77 -0.11 -6.57 8.92
N PRO A 78 0.80 -6.78 7.95
CA PRO A 78 1.59 -5.68 7.38
C PRO A 78 0.71 -4.62 6.70
N CYS A 79 -0.36 -5.01 5.99
CA CYS A 79 -1.28 -4.04 5.38
C CYS A 79 -1.94 -3.11 6.42
N ARG A 80 -2.24 -3.63 7.60
CA ARG A 80 -2.77 -2.82 8.72
C ARG A 80 -1.79 -1.74 9.14
N ALA A 81 -0.49 -2.06 9.19
CA ALA A 81 0.56 -1.11 9.52
C ALA A 81 0.67 -0.02 8.42
N GLY A 82 0.71 -0.42 7.16
CA GLY A 82 0.75 0.50 6.02
C GLY A 82 -0.45 1.43 5.95
N ILE A 83 -1.69 0.91 6.12
CA ILE A 83 -2.90 1.75 6.16
C ILE A 83 -2.83 2.77 7.29
N LYS A 84 -2.35 2.40 8.50
CA LYS A 84 -2.17 3.37 9.59
C LYS A 84 -1.19 4.49 9.23
N GLN A 85 -0.08 4.17 8.57
CA GLN A 85 0.88 5.17 8.10
C GLN A 85 0.26 6.11 7.07
N VAL A 86 -0.47 5.53 6.10
CA VAL A 86 -1.18 6.31 5.07
C VAL A 86 -2.21 7.23 5.69
N VAL A 87 -3.04 6.76 6.63
CA VAL A 87 -4.03 7.58 7.33
C VAL A 87 -3.36 8.72 8.11
N ALA A 88 -2.28 8.42 8.83
CA ALA A 88 -1.56 9.42 9.63
C ALA A 88 -0.95 10.55 8.77
N GLN A 89 -0.66 10.27 7.50
CA GLN A 89 -0.01 11.22 6.58
C GLN A 89 -0.87 11.53 5.35
N GLN A 90 -2.17 11.23 5.38
CA GLN A 90 -3.07 11.39 4.23
C GLN A 90 -3.04 12.81 3.66
N ALA A 91 -3.12 13.83 4.53
CA ALA A 91 -3.12 15.22 4.10
C ALA A 91 -1.84 15.61 3.34
N GLU A 92 -0.68 15.14 3.79
CA GLU A 92 0.61 15.41 3.14
C GLU A 92 0.74 14.64 1.82
N ILE A 93 0.26 13.39 1.75
CA ILE A 93 0.23 12.59 0.53
C ILE A 93 -0.68 13.27 -0.52
N GLU A 94 -1.87 13.71 -0.12
CA GLU A 94 -2.80 14.42 -1.02
C GLU A 94 -2.25 15.77 -1.48
N LYS A 95 -1.61 16.53 -0.58
CA LYS A 95 -0.93 17.78 -0.90
C LYS A 95 0.23 17.58 -1.87
N ALA A 96 0.93 16.45 -1.79
CA ALA A 96 1.97 16.05 -2.73
C ALA A 96 1.41 15.54 -4.09
N GLY A 97 0.09 15.61 -4.30
CA GLY A 97 -0.57 15.29 -5.54
C GLY A 97 -0.89 13.80 -5.74
N THR A 98 -1.01 13.02 -4.67
CA THR A 98 -1.38 11.59 -4.76
C THR A 98 -2.71 11.32 -4.06
N ALA A 99 -3.69 10.80 -4.81
CA ALA A 99 -4.91 10.24 -4.23
C ALA A 99 -4.70 8.79 -3.81
N ILE A 100 -5.33 8.39 -2.72
CA ILE A 100 -5.31 6.99 -2.24
C ILE A 100 -6.65 6.32 -2.52
N VAL A 101 -6.59 5.11 -3.06
CA VAL A 101 -7.73 4.20 -3.21
C VAL A 101 -7.38 2.88 -2.50
N LEU A 102 -8.10 2.56 -1.45
CA LEU A 102 -7.94 1.28 -0.75
C LEU A 102 -8.67 0.17 -1.52
N VAL A 103 -8.02 -0.96 -1.77
CA VAL A 103 -8.55 -2.09 -2.53
C VAL A 103 -8.60 -3.32 -1.63
N ASN A 104 -9.79 -3.65 -1.13
CA ASN A 104 -9.97 -4.88 -0.37
C ASN A 104 -10.08 -6.08 -1.32
N VAL A 105 -9.37 -7.18 -1.02
CA VAL A 105 -9.32 -8.38 -1.86
C VAL A 105 -9.71 -9.65 -1.11
N GLY A 106 -10.44 -10.52 -1.81
CA GLY A 106 -10.76 -11.87 -1.34
C GLY A 106 -11.77 -11.96 -0.20
N GLU A 107 -12.39 -10.85 0.21
CA GLU A 107 -13.36 -10.81 1.30
C GLU A 107 -14.75 -10.41 0.79
N ARG A 108 -15.75 -11.26 1.06
CA ARG A 108 -17.15 -11.06 0.63
C ARG A 108 -17.99 -10.30 1.64
N GLU A 109 -17.57 -10.32 2.91
CA GLU A 109 -18.29 -9.71 4.02
C GLU A 109 -17.88 -8.24 4.17
N THR A 110 -18.55 -7.37 3.40
CA THR A 110 -18.23 -5.93 3.34
C THR A 110 -18.40 -5.21 4.68
N THR A 111 -19.31 -5.65 5.55
CA THR A 111 -19.47 -5.08 6.90
C THR A 111 -18.22 -5.25 7.71
N LYS A 112 -17.63 -6.45 7.74
CA LYS A 112 -16.36 -6.73 8.43
C LYS A 112 -15.22 -5.83 7.93
N VAL A 113 -15.16 -5.62 6.61
CA VAL A 113 -14.14 -4.75 6.00
C VAL A 113 -14.36 -3.29 6.38
N ARG A 114 -15.61 -2.80 6.38
CA ARG A 114 -15.96 -1.45 6.84
C ARG A 114 -15.58 -1.22 8.31
N ASP A 115 -15.93 -2.17 9.19
CA ASP A 115 -15.56 -2.12 10.61
C ASP A 115 -14.04 -2.10 10.82
N PHE A 116 -13.31 -2.86 10.01
CA PHE A 116 -11.85 -2.85 10.03
C PHE A 116 -11.30 -1.47 9.65
N LEU A 117 -11.78 -0.87 8.56
CA LEU A 117 -11.35 0.47 8.13
C LEU A 117 -11.73 1.55 9.14
N ALA A 118 -12.91 1.48 9.75
CA ALA A 118 -13.35 2.40 10.81
C ALA A 118 -12.40 2.34 12.03
N LYS A 119 -11.98 1.14 12.46
CA LYS A 119 -11.00 0.96 13.54
C LYS A 119 -9.62 1.55 13.22
N LEU A 120 -9.30 1.75 11.95
CA LEU A 120 -8.07 2.39 11.47
C LEU A 120 -8.25 3.87 11.14
N SER A 121 -9.46 4.46 11.34
CA SER A 121 -9.83 5.81 10.91
C SER A 121 -9.70 6.03 9.40
N ALA A 122 -9.84 4.95 8.61
CA ALA A 122 -9.76 4.93 7.15
C ALA A 122 -11.13 4.88 6.46
N ASP A 123 -12.23 4.96 7.21
CA ASP A 123 -13.62 4.85 6.74
C ASP A 123 -14.04 5.96 5.77
N LYS A 124 -13.35 7.11 5.82
CA LYS A 124 -13.58 8.25 4.91
C LYS A 124 -12.78 8.17 3.61
N MET A 125 -11.82 7.28 3.53
CA MET A 125 -11.00 7.09 2.33
C MET A 125 -11.82 6.40 1.22
N VAL A 126 -11.49 6.70 -0.04
CA VAL A 126 -12.05 5.96 -1.17
C VAL A 126 -11.62 4.50 -1.04
N SER A 127 -12.59 3.61 -0.95
CA SER A 127 -12.33 2.18 -0.80
C SER A 127 -13.24 1.36 -1.70
N ILE A 128 -12.66 0.33 -2.32
CA ILE A 128 -13.32 -0.57 -3.27
C ILE A 128 -13.09 -2.02 -2.86
N THR A 129 -13.91 -2.93 -3.38
CA THR A 129 -13.81 -4.35 -3.05
C THR A 129 -13.67 -5.22 -4.30
N ASP A 130 -12.74 -6.17 -4.25
CA ASP A 130 -12.48 -7.21 -5.24
C ASP A 130 -12.65 -8.60 -4.59
N PRO A 131 -13.89 -8.98 -4.20
CA PRO A 131 -14.13 -10.17 -3.38
C PRO A 131 -13.85 -11.49 -4.09
N TYR A 132 -13.74 -11.46 -5.42
CA TYR A 132 -13.50 -12.63 -6.27
C TYR A 132 -12.17 -12.57 -7.02
N GLY A 133 -11.32 -11.57 -6.75
CA GLY A 133 -10.01 -11.42 -7.38
C GLY A 133 -10.02 -11.00 -8.85
N ARG A 134 -11.18 -10.60 -9.40
CA ARG A 134 -11.29 -10.28 -10.84
C ARG A 134 -10.47 -9.08 -11.26
N LEU A 135 -10.40 -8.04 -10.43
CA LEU A 135 -9.54 -6.89 -10.65
C LEU A 135 -8.07 -7.31 -10.58
N THR A 136 -7.75 -8.07 -9.56
CA THR A 136 -6.41 -8.59 -9.28
C THR A 136 -5.87 -9.47 -10.41
N GLU A 137 -6.71 -10.40 -10.89
CA GLU A 137 -6.41 -11.26 -12.05
C GLU A 137 -6.29 -10.44 -13.35
N GLY A 138 -7.25 -9.53 -13.60
CA GLY A 138 -7.25 -8.68 -14.78
C GLY A 138 -6.05 -7.76 -14.89
N PHE A 139 -5.44 -7.40 -13.75
CA PHE A 139 -4.19 -6.64 -13.71
C PHE A 139 -2.95 -7.54 -13.77
N GLY A 140 -3.11 -8.86 -13.81
CA GLY A 140 -2.01 -9.82 -13.87
C GLY A 140 -1.17 -9.86 -12.59
N LEU A 141 -1.73 -9.42 -11.46
CA LEU A 141 -1.06 -9.47 -10.14
C LEU A 141 -0.97 -10.89 -9.60
N VAL A 142 -1.86 -11.75 -10.07
CA VAL A 142 -1.89 -13.19 -9.78
C VAL A 142 -2.27 -13.97 -11.04
N LYS A 143 -1.96 -15.25 -11.07
CA LYS A 143 -2.54 -16.19 -12.05
C LYS A 143 -3.94 -16.59 -11.59
N GLU A 144 -4.79 -17.01 -12.53
CA GLU A 144 -6.13 -17.48 -12.23
C GLU A 144 -6.13 -18.55 -11.13
N GLY A 145 -7.04 -18.39 -10.16
CA GLY A 145 -7.16 -19.27 -9.01
C GLY A 145 -6.09 -19.13 -7.92
N GLN A 146 -5.17 -18.17 -8.04
CA GLN A 146 -4.18 -17.90 -7.01
C GLN A 146 -4.58 -16.70 -6.14
N ASN A 147 -4.15 -16.74 -4.87
CA ASN A 147 -4.30 -15.59 -3.97
C ASN A 147 -3.18 -14.58 -4.20
N ILE A 148 -3.51 -13.30 -4.12
CA ILE A 148 -2.53 -12.22 -4.13
C ILE A 148 -1.66 -12.27 -2.88
N SER A 149 -0.36 -12.08 -3.05
CA SER A 149 0.54 -11.80 -1.92
C SER A 149 0.38 -10.33 -1.52
N LEU A 150 0.08 -10.08 -0.25
CA LEU A 150 -0.13 -8.74 0.33
C LEU A 150 1.00 -8.37 1.29
N PRO A 151 1.31 -7.08 1.44
CA PRO A 151 0.71 -5.91 0.79
C PRO A 151 1.08 -5.77 -0.69
N ARG A 152 0.31 -4.94 -1.42
CA ARG A 152 0.61 -4.49 -2.78
C ARG A 152 0.12 -3.06 -2.97
N THR A 153 0.88 -2.26 -3.71
CA THR A 153 0.45 -0.92 -4.10
C THR A 153 0.78 -0.68 -5.57
N ILE A 154 -0.22 -0.27 -6.34
CA ILE A 154 -0.05 0.19 -7.73
C ILE A 154 -0.14 1.70 -7.74
N ILE A 155 0.86 2.37 -8.30
CA ILE A 155 0.84 3.82 -8.50
C ILE A 155 0.68 4.11 -9.99
N VAL A 156 -0.31 4.93 -10.34
CA VAL A 156 -0.57 5.38 -11.71
C VAL A 156 -0.47 6.90 -11.84
N ASN A 157 -0.12 7.38 -13.03
CA ASN A 157 -0.11 8.80 -13.36
C ASN A 157 -1.47 9.28 -13.93
N LYS A 158 -1.53 10.56 -14.34
CA LYS A 158 -2.72 11.18 -14.95
C LYS A 158 -3.27 10.44 -16.17
N SER A 159 -2.43 9.77 -16.95
CA SER A 159 -2.83 8.97 -18.12
C SER A 159 -3.21 7.54 -17.76
N LEU A 160 -3.29 7.20 -16.46
CA LEU A 160 -3.49 5.86 -15.92
C LEU A 160 -2.40 4.86 -16.36
N LYS A 161 -1.22 5.37 -16.74
CA LYS A 161 -0.03 4.54 -16.93
C LYS A 161 0.51 4.16 -15.56
N VAL A 162 0.84 2.88 -15.37
CA VAL A 162 1.44 2.39 -14.15
C VAL A 162 2.88 2.87 -14.07
N LEU A 163 3.18 3.60 -13.00
CA LEU A 163 4.52 4.09 -12.69
C LEU A 163 5.32 3.06 -11.89
N GLN A 164 4.64 2.40 -10.94
CA GLN A 164 5.29 1.50 -9.99
C GLN A 164 4.32 0.48 -9.43
N LEU A 165 4.83 -0.71 -9.18
CA LEU A 165 4.22 -1.77 -8.36
C LEU A 165 5.12 -2.00 -7.15
N ILE A 166 4.56 -1.82 -5.94
CA ILE A 166 5.25 -2.02 -4.67
C ILE A 166 4.74 -3.32 -4.06
N GLY A 167 5.65 -4.13 -3.56
CA GLY A 167 5.39 -5.31 -2.75
C GLY A 167 5.38 -4.98 -1.26
N GLU A 168 6.42 -5.39 -0.55
CA GLU A 168 6.57 -5.03 0.86
C GLU A 168 6.82 -3.54 1.03
N GLU A 169 6.14 -2.95 2.03
CA GLU A 169 6.22 -1.54 2.39
C GLU A 169 7.42 -1.35 3.33
N GLY A 170 8.40 -0.53 2.92
CA GLY A 170 9.57 -0.18 3.71
C GLY A 170 9.46 1.22 4.33
N ASP A 171 10.54 1.71 4.90
CA ASP A 171 10.60 3.00 5.58
C ASP A 171 10.45 4.21 4.61
N ASP A 172 10.70 3.98 3.32
CA ASP A 172 10.53 4.95 2.24
C ASP A 172 9.11 4.97 1.64
N TYR A 173 8.20 4.07 2.08
CA TYR A 173 6.89 3.88 1.47
C TYR A 173 6.09 5.18 1.33
N ILE A 174 6.01 5.96 2.39
CA ILE A 174 5.28 7.24 2.37
C ILE A 174 5.94 8.25 1.43
N LYS A 175 7.28 8.30 1.37
CA LYS A 175 8.01 9.15 0.41
C LYS A 175 7.68 8.78 -1.02
N ILE A 176 7.62 7.48 -1.33
CA ILE A 176 7.21 6.99 -2.64
C ILE A 176 5.77 7.43 -2.96
N LEU A 177 4.84 7.33 -2.02
CA LEU A 177 3.47 7.82 -2.21
C LEU A 177 3.43 9.34 -2.46
N MET A 178 4.33 10.11 -1.83
CA MET A 178 4.50 11.53 -2.10
C MET A 178 5.25 11.83 -3.42
N GLY A 179 5.85 10.81 -4.08
CA GLY A 179 6.62 10.94 -5.31
C GLY A 179 8.02 11.50 -5.13
N GLN A 180 8.59 11.23 -3.99
CA GLN A 180 9.97 11.60 -3.62
C GLN A 180 10.91 10.43 -3.82
#